data_20ce74e2245824bf4fbdea26fec13ebf
#
_entry.id   20ce74e2245824bf4fbdea26fec13ebf
#
_cell.length_a   1.000
_cell.length_b   1.000
_cell.length_c   1.000
_cell.angle_alpha   90.00
_cell.angle_beta   90.00
_cell.angle_gamma   90.00
#
_symmetry.space_group_name_H-M   'P 1'
#
loop_
_entity.id
_entity.type
_entity.pdbx_description
1 polymer ?
#
loop_
_entity_poly.entity_id
_entity_poly.type
_entity_poly.pdbx_seq_one_letter_code
_entity_poly.pdbx_strand_id
1 'polypeptide(L)'
;MKRLALIAAGLFIGLAAASSAFAQDSAEDWDLTVDPTRQLTLASLDFGNNALVLRCQAGVLDFLVTGTPVSTESARTVRLSAGGIANETQRWQTQPGLPVLSASEPDRLARQLRAGGDLDVRIEPAAAGERPMRFRLNLPASAGSLDRALSACGASLADEWDLRPRAAGGVTWAQQVLPEYPEAAATRDIGLASVRLACIVPANGRLEECRVLYEAPDGLGFGRNALVAARNSSVALK
;
A
#
# COMPACT_ATOMS: atom_id res chain seq x y z
N MET A 1 -75.78 5.09 -60.27
CA MET A 1 -75.53 5.07 -58.83
C MET A 1 -74.07 4.49 -58.65
N LYS A 2 -73.10 5.38 -58.50
CA LYS A 2 -71.68 5.04 -58.36
C LYS A 2 -71.28 5.11 -56.87
N ARG A 3 -70.89 4.04 -56.28
CA ARG A 3 -70.36 3.99 -54.89
C ARG A 3 -68.86 4.19 -54.96
N LEU A 4 -68.37 5.26 -54.38
CA LEU A 4 -66.97 5.50 -54.09
C LEU A 4 -66.55 4.67 -52.88
N ALA A 5 -65.46 3.89 -53.01
CA ALA A 5 -64.82 3.25 -51.89
C ALA A 5 -63.61 4.11 -51.48
N LEU A 6 -63.62 4.58 -50.23
CA LEU A 6 -62.46 5.24 -49.60
C LEU A 6 -61.52 4.18 -49.00
N ILE A 7 -60.29 4.21 -49.48
CA ILE A 7 -59.20 3.42 -48.92
C ILE A 7 -58.44 4.29 -47.85
N ALA A 8 -58.58 3.93 -46.59
CA ALA A 8 -57.83 4.57 -45.50
C ALA A 8 -56.44 3.91 -45.38
N ALA A 9 -55.38 4.65 -45.69
CA ALA A 9 -54.00 4.25 -45.47
C ALA A 9 -53.62 4.53 -44.03
N GLY A 10 -53.49 3.49 -43.24
CA GLY A 10 -53.02 3.59 -41.87
C GLY A 10 -51.49 3.72 -41.84
N LEU A 11 -51.00 4.84 -41.34
CA LEU A 11 -49.57 5.11 -41.11
C LEU A 11 -49.17 4.49 -39.74
N PHE A 12 -48.45 3.35 -39.76
CA PHE A 12 -47.85 2.79 -38.56
C PHE A 12 -46.57 3.53 -38.25
N ILE A 13 -46.59 4.44 -37.25
CA ILE A 13 -45.40 5.05 -36.68
C ILE A 13 -44.83 4.03 -35.68
N GLY A 14 -43.78 3.32 -36.06
CA GLY A 14 -43.01 2.46 -35.17
C GLY A 14 -42.20 3.31 -34.19
N LEU A 15 -42.60 3.33 -32.91
CA LEU A 15 -41.75 3.85 -31.84
C LEU A 15 -40.56 2.87 -31.68
N ALA A 16 -39.39 3.28 -32.15
CA ALA A 16 -38.13 2.64 -31.78
C ALA A 16 -37.84 2.99 -30.32
N ALA A 17 -38.07 2.06 -29.40
CA ALA A 17 -37.60 2.16 -28.03
C ALA A 17 -36.08 2.14 -28.05
N ALA A 18 -35.42 3.27 -27.86
CA ALA A 18 -34.03 3.35 -27.58
C ALA A 18 -33.81 2.69 -26.22
N SER A 19 -33.34 1.44 -26.21
CA SER A 19 -32.80 0.80 -25.01
C SER A 19 -31.57 1.57 -24.60
N SER A 20 -31.65 2.41 -23.57
CA SER A 20 -30.51 2.94 -22.85
C SER A 20 -29.80 1.73 -22.26
N ALA A 21 -28.73 1.28 -22.91
CA ALA A 21 -27.77 0.43 -22.28
C ALA A 21 -27.18 1.26 -21.13
N PHE A 22 -27.65 1.02 -19.91
CA PHE A 22 -26.88 1.42 -18.74
C PHE A 22 -25.54 0.71 -18.91
N ALA A 23 -24.50 1.48 -19.20
CA ALA A 23 -23.16 1.02 -19.01
C ALA A 23 -23.10 0.55 -17.54
N GLN A 24 -22.95 -0.76 -17.33
CA GLN A 24 -22.55 -1.26 -16.04
C GLN A 24 -21.22 -0.57 -15.76
N ASP A 25 -21.20 0.28 -14.74
CA ASP A 25 -19.97 0.83 -14.18
C ASP A 25 -19.00 -0.34 -14.07
N SER A 26 -17.99 -0.33 -14.93
CA SER A 26 -16.81 -1.15 -14.76
C SER A 26 -16.33 -0.89 -13.34
N ALA A 27 -16.13 -1.94 -12.54
CA ALA A 27 -15.62 -1.86 -11.19
C ALA A 27 -14.60 -0.71 -11.13
N GLU A 28 -14.95 0.34 -10.40
CA GLU A 28 -14.17 1.58 -10.37
C GLU A 28 -12.78 1.23 -9.91
N ASP A 29 -11.74 1.62 -10.68
CA ASP A 29 -10.35 1.56 -10.25
C ASP A 29 -10.21 2.44 -8.99
N TRP A 30 -9.09 2.33 -8.32
CA TRP A 30 -8.72 3.26 -7.25
C TRP A 30 -8.74 4.70 -7.78
N ASP A 31 -9.31 5.62 -7.03
CA ASP A 31 -9.30 7.04 -7.36
C ASP A 31 -7.87 7.54 -7.49
N LEU A 32 -7.56 8.25 -8.58
CA LEU A 32 -6.23 8.80 -8.84
C LEU A 32 -6.23 10.32 -8.73
N THR A 33 -5.39 10.84 -7.84
CA THR A 33 -5.10 12.27 -7.72
C THR A 33 -3.65 12.55 -8.06
N VAL A 34 -3.41 13.53 -8.93
CA VAL A 34 -2.05 14.00 -9.28
C VAL A 34 -1.97 15.50 -9.09
N ASP A 35 -1.08 15.95 -8.22
CA ASP A 35 -0.77 17.36 -7.98
C ASP A 35 0.73 17.61 -8.20
N PRO A 36 1.15 18.06 -9.38
CA PRO A 36 2.54 18.30 -9.68
C PRO A 36 3.17 19.41 -8.82
N THR A 37 2.39 20.36 -8.33
CA THR A 37 2.89 21.48 -7.52
C THR A 37 3.33 21.01 -6.14
N ARG A 38 2.69 19.98 -5.63
CA ARG A 38 3.03 19.30 -4.37
C ARG A 38 3.89 18.07 -4.55
N GLN A 39 4.28 17.77 -5.79
CA GLN A 39 4.95 16.50 -6.14
C GLN A 39 4.19 15.29 -5.59
N LEU A 40 2.87 15.30 -5.71
CA LEU A 40 1.97 14.30 -5.14
C LEU A 40 1.31 13.48 -6.24
N THR A 41 1.38 12.18 -6.11
CA THR A 41 0.53 11.21 -6.81
C THR A 41 -0.08 10.27 -5.77
N LEU A 42 -1.40 10.16 -5.78
CA LEU A 42 -2.15 9.42 -4.77
C LEU A 42 -3.18 8.53 -5.46
N ALA A 43 -3.19 7.26 -5.09
CA ALA A 43 -4.25 6.32 -5.41
C ALA A 43 -5.01 5.98 -4.13
N SER A 44 -6.32 6.12 -4.09
CA SER A 44 -7.13 5.89 -2.90
C SER A 44 -8.37 5.05 -3.18
N LEU A 45 -8.79 4.34 -2.15
CA LEU A 45 -10.04 3.59 -2.13
C LEU A 45 -10.73 3.84 -0.78
N ASP A 46 -11.88 4.52 -0.83
CA ASP A 46 -12.68 4.83 0.34
C ASP A 46 -13.60 3.67 0.73
N PHE A 47 -13.74 3.43 2.02
CA PHE A 47 -14.68 2.45 2.56
C PHE A 47 -15.22 2.90 3.91
N GLY A 48 -16.42 3.42 3.90
CA GLY A 48 -17.07 3.97 5.09
C GLY A 48 -16.31 5.19 5.63
N ASN A 49 -15.81 5.09 6.86
CA ASN A 49 -15.02 6.16 7.49
C ASN A 49 -13.49 5.96 7.33
N ASN A 50 -13.09 5.01 6.52
CA ASN A 50 -11.71 4.62 6.32
C ASN A 50 -11.33 4.73 4.85
N ALA A 51 -10.04 4.82 4.56
CA ALA A 51 -9.52 4.69 3.22
C ALA A 51 -8.20 3.91 3.20
N LEU A 52 -7.96 3.21 2.10
CA LEU A 52 -6.65 2.75 1.69
C LEU A 52 -6.04 3.81 0.78
N VAL A 53 -4.81 4.18 1.02
CA VAL A 53 -4.15 5.25 0.26
C VAL A 53 -2.72 4.85 -0.06
N LEU A 54 -2.39 4.70 -1.34
CA LEU A 54 -1.01 4.67 -1.81
C LEU A 54 -0.63 6.08 -2.23
N ARG A 55 0.36 6.66 -1.55
CA ARG A 55 0.81 8.04 -1.77
C ARG A 55 2.28 8.06 -2.14
N CYS A 56 2.58 8.69 -3.26
CA CYS A 56 3.92 9.18 -3.56
C CYS A 56 3.95 10.69 -3.38
N GLN A 57 4.75 11.19 -2.45
CA GLN A 57 4.93 12.61 -2.23
C GLN A 57 6.40 12.97 -2.08
N ALA A 58 6.89 13.86 -2.94
CA ALA A 58 8.30 14.27 -2.95
C ALA A 58 9.29 13.08 -2.95
N GLY A 59 8.97 12.02 -3.70
CA GLY A 59 9.78 10.80 -3.79
C GLY A 59 9.60 9.81 -2.63
N VAL A 60 8.78 10.13 -1.64
CA VAL A 60 8.47 9.24 -0.50
C VAL A 60 7.21 8.45 -0.80
N LEU A 61 7.30 7.13 -0.77
CA LEU A 61 6.18 6.22 -0.97
C LEU A 61 5.62 5.75 0.37
N ASP A 62 4.33 5.96 0.60
CA ASP A 62 3.59 5.46 1.74
C ASP A 62 2.36 4.66 1.30
N PHE A 63 2.06 3.60 2.01
CA PHE A 63 0.74 2.96 1.97
C PHE A 63 0.06 3.16 3.32
N LEU A 64 -1.06 3.86 3.31
CA LEU A 64 -1.75 4.33 4.49
C LEU A 64 -3.12 3.67 4.64
N VAL A 65 -3.51 3.42 5.89
CA VAL A 65 -4.91 3.18 6.27
C VAL A 65 -5.34 4.33 7.15
N THR A 66 -6.36 5.07 6.71
CA THR A 66 -6.92 6.21 7.46
C THR A 66 -8.13 5.78 8.30
N GLY A 67 -8.58 6.65 9.21
CA GLY A 67 -9.72 6.38 10.07
C GLY A 67 -9.46 5.33 11.16
N THR A 68 -8.19 5.02 11.42
CA THR A 68 -7.79 4.12 12.49
C THR A 68 -7.82 4.81 13.86
N PRO A 69 -8.00 4.09 14.96
CA PRO A 69 -7.90 4.71 16.28
C PRO A 69 -6.54 5.39 16.48
N VAL A 70 -6.56 6.62 16.99
CA VAL A 70 -5.34 7.34 17.36
C VAL A 70 -4.59 6.54 18.42
N SER A 71 -3.28 6.45 18.28
CA SER A 71 -2.42 5.69 19.20
C SER A 71 -1.29 6.55 19.72
N THR A 72 -0.90 6.33 20.97
CA THR A 72 0.32 6.87 21.58
C THR A 72 1.54 5.99 21.30
N GLU A 73 1.32 4.73 20.90
CA GLU A 73 2.38 3.83 20.50
C GLU A 73 2.94 4.23 19.13
N SER A 74 4.24 4.06 18.92
CA SER A 74 4.90 4.39 17.65
C SER A 74 4.55 3.43 16.51
N ALA A 75 4.04 2.24 16.83
CA ALA A 75 3.63 1.25 15.83
C ALA A 75 2.56 0.31 16.39
N ARG A 76 1.73 -0.23 15.47
CA ARG A 76 0.70 -1.23 15.76
C ARG A 76 1.02 -2.54 15.04
N THR A 77 0.63 -3.64 15.66
CA THR A 77 0.65 -4.95 15.00
C THR A 77 -0.57 -5.06 14.08
N VAL A 78 -0.33 -5.41 12.83
CA VAL A 78 -1.37 -5.62 11.81
C VAL A 78 -1.23 -7.02 11.26
N ARG A 79 -2.34 -7.77 11.23
CA ARG A 79 -2.44 -9.04 10.52
C ARG A 79 -3.16 -8.80 9.21
N LEU A 80 -2.61 -9.36 8.14
CA LEU A 80 -2.99 -9.03 6.78
C LEU A 80 -3.08 -10.31 5.94
N SER A 81 -4.16 -10.44 5.19
CA SER A 81 -4.30 -11.42 4.11
C SER A 81 -4.84 -10.71 2.88
N ALA A 82 -4.15 -10.83 1.75
CA ALA A 82 -4.56 -10.24 0.48
C ALA A 82 -3.78 -10.85 -0.69
N GLY A 83 -4.43 -11.22 -1.76
CA GLY A 83 -3.77 -11.74 -2.96
C GLY A 83 -2.75 -12.84 -2.64
N GLY A 84 -1.46 -12.56 -2.88
CA GLY A 84 -0.35 -13.46 -2.54
C GLY A 84 0.10 -13.44 -1.09
N ILE A 85 -0.50 -12.61 -0.22
CA ILE A 85 -0.17 -12.48 1.20
C ILE A 85 -1.09 -13.37 2.02
N ALA A 86 -0.56 -14.42 2.64
CA ALA A 86 -1.31 -15.35 3.46
C ALA A 86 -1.04 -15.11 4.95
N ASN A 87 -2.01 -14.48 5.63
CA ASN A 87 -2.05 -14.35 7.10
C ASN A 87 -0.74 -13.78 7.71
N GLU A 88 -0.19 -12.76 7.08
CA GLU A 88 1.07 -12.15 7.47
C GLU A 88 0.89 -11.17 8.64
N THR A 89 1.83 -11.18 9.59
CA THR A 89 1.87 -10.22 10.70
C THR A 89 2.94 -9.18 10.45
N GLN A 90 2.56 -7.91 10.46
CA GLN A 90 3.45 -6.76 10.22
C GLN A 90 3.36 -5.77 11.39
N ARG A 91 4.37 -4.91 11.52
CA ARG A 91 4.33 -3.73 12.39
C ARG A 91 4.21 -2.48 11.52
N TRP A 92 3.06 -1.81 11.63
CA TRP A 92 2.80 -0.58 10.91
C TRP A 92 3.03 0.63 11.81
N GLN A 93 3.61 1.67 11.25
CA GLN A 93 3.91 2.91 11.97
C GLN A 93 2.64 3.72 12.21
N THR A 94 2.53 4.30 13.40
CA THR A 94 1.51 5.29 13.73
C THR A 94 2.06 6.69 13.50
N GLN A 95 1.17 7.65 13.30
CA GLN A 95 1.52 9.06 13.30
C GLN A 95 0.90 9.70 14.55
N PRO A 96 1.70 10.33 15.44
CA PRO A 96 1.19 10.89 16.68
C PRO A 96 0.03 11.86 16.45
N GLY A 97 -1.08 11.66 17.15
CA GLY A 97 -2.26 12.50 17.05
C GLY A 97 -3.10 12.33 15.78
N LEU A 98 -2.71 11.46 14.85
CA LEU A 98 -3.44 11.22 13.62
C LEU A 98 -4.06 9.81 13.58
N PRO A 99 -5.27 9.68 13.03
CA PRO A 99 -5.95 8.39 12.86
C PRO A 99 -5.43 7.64 11.62
N VAL A 100 -4.12 7.42 11.53
CA VAL A 100 -3.45 6.87 10.35
C VAL A 100 -2.41 5.82 10.74
N LEU A 101 -2.36 4.74 9.98
CA LEU A 101 -1.30 3.73 10.02
C LEU A 101 -0.59 3.67 8.67
N SER A 102 0.75 3.64 8.70
CA SER A 102 1.60 3.46 7.52
C SER A 102 2.16 2.04 7.47
N ALA A 103 1.97 1.36 6.36
CA ALA A 103 2.51 0.03 6.13
C ALA A 103 4.05 0.04 6.11
N SER A 104 4.66 -1.03 6.60
CA SER A 104 6.12 -1.16 6.62
C SER A 104 6.73 -1.43 5.23
N GLU A 105 5.96 -1.97 4.31
CA GLU A 105 6.39 -2.29 2.94
C GLU A 105 5.33 -1.79 1.93
N PRO A 106 5.26 -0.46 1.71
CA PRO A 106 4.20 0.16 0.91
C PRO A 106 4.20 -0.30 -0.55
N ASP A 107 5.37 -0.45 -1.16
CA ASP A 107 5.56 -0.88 -2.53
C ASP A 107 5.13 -2.34 -2.73
N ARG A 108 5.58 -3.24 -1.86
CA ARG A 108 5.17 -4.65 -1.89
C ARG A 108 3.65 -4.79 -1.71
N LEU A 109 3.10 -4.13 -0.70
CA LEU A 109 1.66 -4.19 -0.43
C LEU A 109 0.86 -3.69 -1.63
N ALA A 110 1.24 -2.56 -2.22
CA ALA A 110 0.59 -2.02 -3.40
C ALA A 110 0.62 -3.01 -4.58
N ARG A 111 1.78 -3.64 -4.85
CA ARG A 111 1.90 -4.67 -5.89
C ARG A 111 0.98 -5.88 -5.64
N GLN A 112 0.85 -6.31 -4.41
CA GLN A 112 -0.04 -7.42 -4.04
C GLN A 112 -1.52 -7.09 -4.18
N LEU A 113 -1.91 -5.83 -3.95
CA LEU A 113 -3.29 -5.39 -4.05
C LEU A 113 -3.74 -5.07 -5.49
N ARG A 114 -2.82 -4.98 -6.47
CA ARG A 114 -3.13 -4.65 -7.87
C ARG A 114 -4.16 -5.58 -8.51
N ALA A 115 -4.07 -6.87 -8.18
CA ALA A 115 -4.99 -7.86 -8.73
C ALA A 115 -6.41 -7.76 -8.16
N GLY A 116 -6.62 -6.93 -7.15
CA GLY A 116 -7.88 -6.87 -6.43
C GLY A 116 -8.15 -8.11 -5.60
N GLY A 117 -9.42 -8.37 -5.33
CA GLY A 117 -9.88 -9.51 -4.55
C GLY A 117 -9.97 -9.24 -3.05
N ASP A 118 -10.05 -10.30 -2.27
CA ASP A 118 -10.32 -10.16 -0.84
C ASP A 118 -9.11 -9.63 -0.07
N LEU A 119 -9.34 -8.58 0.71
CA LEU A 119 -8.42 -8.03 1.70
C LEU A 119 -9.02 -8.20 3.10
N ASP A 120 -8.31 -8.89 3.99
CA ASP A 120 -8.65 -9.00 5.42
C ASP A 120 -7.53 -8.32 6.23
N VAL A 121 -7.88 -7.26 6.95
CA VAL A 121 -6.95 -6.52 7.81
C VAL A 121 -7.47 -6.54 9.24
N ARG A 122 -6.60 -6.92 10.16
CA ARG A 122 -6.83 -6.87 11.59
C ARG A 122 -5.72 -6.06 12.25
N ILE A 123 -6.10 -4.95 12.86
CA ILE A 123 -5.21 -4.08 13.64
C ILE A 123 -5.39 -4.47 15.10
N GLU A 124 -4.31 -4.96 15.73
CA GLU A 124 -4.35 -5.37 17.12
C GLU A 124 -4.47 -4.14 18.04
N PRO A 125 -5.10 -4.27 19.22
CA PRO A 125 -5.25 -3.17 20.16
C PRO A 125 -3.89 -2.62 20.64
N ALA A 126 -3.81 -1.32 20.92
CA ALA A 126 -2.62 -0.71 21.51
C ALA A 126 -2.51 -0.98 23.01
N ALA A 127 -3.66 -1.03 23.71
CA ALA A 127 -3.73 -1.22 25.13
C ALA A 127 -4.63 -2.40 25.53
N ALA A 128 -4.41 -2.95 26.72
CA ALA A 128 -5.27 -3.99 27.28
C ALA A 128 -6.71 -3.45 27.45
N GLY A 129 -7.68 -4.24 26.99
CA GLY A 129 -9.11 -3.87 27.04
C GLY A 129 -9.64 -3.14 25.81
N GLU A 130 -8.79 -2.66 24.92
CA GLU A 130 -9.22 -2.17 23.61
C GLU A 130 -9.65 -3.33 22.69
N ARG A 131 -10.60 -3.06 21.82
CA ARG A 131 -11.01 -4.03 20.80
C ARG A 131 -10.13 -3.89 19.57
N PRO A 132 -9.75 -5.02 18.92
CA PRO A 132 -9.08 -4.97 17.64
C PRO A 132 -10.02 -4.35 16.59
N MET A 133 -9.46 -3.54 15.69
CA MET A 133 -10.17 -3.10 14.51
C MET A 133 -9.99 -4.13 13.40
N ARG A 134 -11.05 -4.49 12.71
CA ARG A 134 -11.00 -5.40 11.57
C ARG A 134 -11.90 -4.91 10.46
N PHE A 135 -11.40 -5.01 9.24
CA PHE A 135 -12.20 -4.81 8.05
C PHE A 135 -11.85 -5.86 6.99
N ARG A 136 -12.86 -6.18 6.19
CA ARG A 136 -12.75 -7.06 5.03
C ARG A 136 -13.32 -6.32 3.84
N LEU A 137 -12.57 -6.28 2.78
CA LEU A 137 -12.92 -5.58 1.54
C LEU A 137 -12.76 -6.54 0.37
N ASN A 138 -13.62 -6.42 -0.61
CA ASN A 138 -13.38 -6.97 -1.92
C ASN A 138 -12.89 -5.81 -2.79
N LEU A 139 -11.59 -5.80 -3.08
CA LEU A 139 -10.93 -4.72 -3.81
C LEU A 139 -11.17 -4.86 -5.30
N PRO A 140 -11.41 -3.76 -6.02
CA PRO A 140 -11.35 -3.77 -7.47
C PRO A 140 -9.91 -4.09 -7.93
N ALA A 141 -9.78 -4.77 -9.07
CA ALA A 141 -8.49 -4.87 -9.72
C ALA A 141 -8.06 -3.48 -10.19
N SER A 142 -6.83 -3.09 -9.83
CA SER A 142 -6.27 -1.82 -10.28
C SER A 142 -5.11 -2.05 -11.24
N ALA A 143 -5.30 -1.69 -12.50
CA ALA A 143 -4.24 -1.73 -13.50
C ALA A 143 -3.57 -0.37 -13.69
N GLY A 144 -4.18 0.71 -13.25
CA GLY A 144 -3.77 2.08 -13.56
C GLY A 144 -3.32 2.89 -12.36
N SER A 145 -4.18 3.11 -11.38
CA SER A 145 -3.95 4.09 -10.32
C SER A 145 -2.81 3.71 -9.39
N LEU A 146 -2.74 2.44 -8.95
CA LEU A 146 -1.62 1.95 -8.12
C LEU A 146 -0.29 2.00 -8.88
N ASP A 147 -0.29 1.62 -10.17
CA ASP A 147 0.92 1.67 -11.00
C ASP A 147 1.44 3.09 -11.20
N ARG A 148 0.54 4.05 -11.35
CA ARG A 148 0.90 5.46 -11.45
C ARG A 148 1.56 5.96 -10.18
N ALA A 149 1.01 5.63 -9.01
CA ALA A 149 1.57 6.03 -7.73
C ALA A 149 2.92 5.36 -7.44
N LEU A 150 3.07 4.05 -7.74
CA LEU A 150 4.35 3.33 -7.64
C LEU A 150 5.41 3.98 -8.55
N SER A 151 5.07 4.17 -9.83
CA SER A 151 6.00 4.73 -10.83
C SER A 151 6.41 6.17 -10.50
N ALA A 152 5.51 6.99 -9.95
CA ALA A 152 5.82 8.35 -9.53
C ALA A 152 6.92 8.42 -8.47
N CYS A 153 7.03 7.37 -7.64
CA CYS A 153 8.10 7.22 -6.65
C CYS A 153 9.28 6.36 -7.12
N GLY A 154 9.35 6.01 -8.41
CA GLY A 154 10.42 5.17 -8.94
C GLY A 154 10.38 3.73 -8.42
N ALA A 155 9.27 3.30 -7.80
CA ALA A 155 9.12 1.94 -7.33
C ALA A 155 8.85 0.98 -8.50
N SER A 156 9.47 -0.20 -8.46
CA SER A 156 9.26 -1.24 -9.47
C SER A 156 7.82 -1.78 -9.41
N LEU A 157 7.24 -2.03 -10.59
CA LEU A 157 5.92 -2.65 -10.72
C LEU A 157 5.95 -4.17 -10.51
N ALA A 158 7.12 -4.79 -10.46
CA ALA A 158 7.32 -6.19 -10.15
C ALA A 158 8.62 -6.35 -9.36
N ASP A 159 8.62 -7.26 -8.39
CA ASP A 159 9.79 -7.56 -7.58
C ASP A 159 9.78 -9.05 -7.22
N GLU A 160 10.84 -9.77 -7.60
CA GLU A 160 10.98 -11.19 -7.30
C GLU A 160 10.98 -11.49 -5.79
N TRP A 161 11.36 -10.51 -4.96
CA TRP A 161 11.34 -10.65 -3.50
C TRP A 161 9.93 -10.70 -2.93
N ASP A 162 8.92 -10.25 -3.67
CA ASP A 162 7.53 -10.38 -3.25
C ASP A 162 7.08 -11.84 -3.12
N LEU A 163 7.73 -12.74 -3.85
CA LEU A 163 7.47 -14.18 -3.84
C LEU A 163 8.17 -14.90 -2.68
N ARG A 164 9.10 -14.25 -1.99
CA ARG A 164 9.84 -14.86 -0.88
C ARG A 164 8.98 -14.92 0.38
N PRO A 165 8.96 -16.06 1.10
CA PRO A 165 8.20 -16.17 2.33
C PRO A 165 8.76 -15.23 3.40
N ARG A 166 7.87 -14.67 4.20
CA ARG A 166 8.23 -13.90 5.39
C ARG A 166 8.42 -14.81 6.60
N ALA A 167 9.25 -14.39 7.54
CA ALA A 167 9.40 -15.12 8.80
C ALA A 167 8.07 -15.13 9.57
N ALA A 168 7.39 -16.27 9.60
CA ALA A 168 6.02 -16.38 10.08
C ALA A 168 5.84 -16.00 11.55
N GLY A 169 6.84 -16.27 12.40
CA GLY A 169 6.83 -15.90 13.82
C GLY A 169 7.39 -14.52 14.11
N GLY A 170 7.85 -13.81 13.07
CA GLY A 170 8.66 -12.61 13.21
C GLY A 170 10.07 -12.90 13.71
N VAL A 171 10.82 -11.84 13.94
CA VAL A 171 12.21 -11.90 14.41
C VAL A 171 12.41 -10.97 15.60
N THR A 172 13.40 -11.28 16.44
CA THR A 172 13.90 -10.38 17.47
C THR A 172 15.40 -10.21 17.30
N TRP A 173 15.93 -9.05 17.64
CA TRP A 173 17.38 -8.86 17.62
C TRP A 173 18.04 -9.81 18.62
N ALA A 174 18.99 -10.62 18.17
CA ALA A 174 19.92 -11.33 19.02
C ALA A 174 21.16 -10.44 19.26
N GLN A 175 21.63 -9.76 18.21
CA GLN A 175 22.66 -8.73 18.27
C GLN A 175 22.30 -7.63 17.28
N GLN A 176 22.19 -6.41 17.75
CA GLN A 176 21.93 -5.25 16.91
C GLN A 176 23.16 -4.36 16.86
N VAL A 177 23.68 -4.12 15.65
CA VAL A 177 24.71 -3.12 15.40
C VAL A 177 24.02 -1.88 14.82
N LEU A 178 24.23 -0.73 15.43
CA LEU A 178 23.68 0.52 14.92
C LEU A 178 24.50 1.03 13.74
N PRO A 179 23.87 1.56 12.69
CA PRO A 179 24.59 2.16 11.57
C PRO A 179 25.32 3.44 12.01
N GLU A 180 26.51 3.63 11.47
CA GLU A 180 27.25 4.88 11.63
C GLU A 180 26.54 6.00 10.87
N TYR A 181 26.60 7.23 11.42
CA TYR A 181 26.07 8.41 10.75
C TYR A 181 26.94 8.75 9.55
N PRO A 182 26.36 8.93 8.33
CA PRO A 182 27.18 9.18 7.14
C PRO A 182 27.90 10.54 7.17
N GLU A 183 29.17 10.58 6.78
CA GLU A 183 29.93 11.83 6.67
C GLU A 183 29.27 12.84 5.75
N ALA A 184 28.70 12.39 4.62
CA ALA A 184 28.00 13.26 3.67
C ALA A 184 26.77 13.95 4.26
N ALA A 185 26.24 13.45 5.37
CA ALA A 185 25.12 14.02 6.10
C ALA A 185 25.55 14.90 7.27
N ALA A 186 26.79 14.79 7.75
CA ALA A 186 27.26 15.43 8.98
C ALA A 186 27.20 16.97 8.99
N THR A 187 27.27 17.58 7.80
CA THR A 187 27.21 19.04 7.64
C THR A 187 25.82 19.55 7.25
N ARG A 188 24.83 18.68 7.20
CA ARG A 188 23.46 19.00 6.77
C ARG A 188 22.53 18.99 7.98
N ASP A 189 21.58 19.92 8.01
CA ASP A 189 20.51 19.90 8.99
C ASP A 189 19.46 18.84 8.58
N ILE A 190 19.63 17.64 9.12
CA ILE A 190 18.75 16.50 8.87
C ILE A 190 18.00 16.20 10.15
N GLY A 191 16.73 16.62 10.21
CA GLY A 191 15.89 16.39 11.39
C GLY A 191 15.62 14.91 11.66
N LEU A 192 15.37 14.11 10.60
CA LEU A 192 15.11 12.68 10.70
C LEU A 192 15.63 11.96 9.44
N ALA A 193 16.36 10.87 9.66
CA ALA A 193 16.72 9.94 8.59
C ALA A 193 16.05 8.58 8.83
N SER A 194 15.61 7.94 7.75
CA SER A 194 14.98 6.62 7.80
C SER A 194 15.52 5.73 6.69
N VAL A 195 15.87 4.51 7.06
CA VAL A 195 16.28 3.47 6.10
C VAL A 195 15.47 2.22 6.37
N ARG A 196 14.97 1.61 5.32
CA ARG A 196 14.29 0.31 5.37
C ARG A 196 15.09 -0.69 4.55
N LEU A 197 15.39 -1.82 5.18
CA LEU A 197 16.11 -2.93 4.55
C LEU A 197 15.21 -4.16 4.44
N ALA A 198 15.43 -4.95 3.39
CA ALA A 198 15.00 -6.34 3.33
C ALA A 198 16.23 -7.23 3.33
N CYS A 199 16.19 -8.29 4.15
CA CYS A 199 17.30 -9.25 4.27
C CYS A 199 16.76 -10.67 4.26
N ILE A 200 17.57 -11.62 3.81
CA ILE A 200 17.33 -13.04 4.04
C ILE A 200 17.85 -13.39 5.45
N VAL A 201 17.08 -14.22 6.15
CA VAL A 201 17.42 -14.71 7.48
C VAL A 201 17.54 -16.23 7.46
N PRO A 202 18.73 -16.80 7.27
CA PRO A 202 18.97 -18.22 7.43
C PRO A 202 18.75 -18.69 8.88
N ALA A 203 18.74 -20.02 9.09
CA ALA A 203 18.52 -20.62 10.41
C ALA A 203 19.56 -20.20 11.48
N ASN A 204 20.74 -19.74 11.06
CA ASN A 204 21.77 -19.21 11.95
C ASN A 204 21.47 -17.79 12.46
N GLY A 205 20.40 -17.16 11.98
CA GLY A 205 19.97 -15.82 12.38
C GLY A 205 20.81 -14.66 11.83
N ARG A 206 21.82 -14.92 10.98
CA ARG A 206 22.57 -13.84 10.34
C ARG A 206 21.76 -13.17 9.24
N LEU A 207 21.94 -11.86 9.06
CA LEU A 207 21.27 -11.13 7.99
C LEU A 207 22.12 -11.23 6.72
N GLU A 208 21.55 -11.83 5.68
CA GLU A 208 22.23 -12.07 4.39
C GLU A 208 21.45 -11.41 3.25
N GLU A 209 22.11 -11.19 2.12
CA GLU A 209 21.52 -10.60 0.91
C GLU A 209 20.64 -9.35 1.19
N CYS A 210 21.07 -8.51 2.12
CA CYS A 210 20.32 -7.30 2.45
C CYS A 210 20.32 -6.30 1.30
N ARG A 211 19.16 -5.69 1.04
CA ARG A 211 19.01 -4.58 0.09
C ARG A 211 18.27 -3.42 0.74
N VAL A 212 18.55 -2.21 0.27
CA VAL A 212 17.80 -1.01 0.66
C VAL A 212 16.47 -1.00 -0.11
N LEU A 213 15.36 -0.95 0.62
CA LEU A 213 14.03 -0.75 0.07
C LEU A 213 13.66 0.73 0.02
N TYR A 214 14.20 1.50 0.96
CA TYR A 214 13.87 2.92 1.12
C TYR A 214 14.98 3.62 1.89
N GLU A 215 15.34 4.84 1.47
CA GLU A 215 16.26 5.75 2.16
C GLU A 215 15.70 7.16 2.09
N ALA A 216 15.59 7.85 3.21
CA ALA A 216 15.25 9.26 3.28
C ALA A 216 16.07 9.96 4.36
N PRO A 217 16.73 11.09 4.05
CA PRO A 217 16.91 11.64 2.71
C PRO A 217 17.81 10.76 1.85
N ASP A 218 17.53 10.73 0.54
CA ASP A 218 18.27 9.92 -0.42
C ASP A 218 19.65 10.48 -0.74
N GLY A 219 20.55 9.59 -1.16
CA GLY A 219 21.88 9.97 -1.70
C GLY A 219 22.90 10.44 -0.67
N LEU A 220 22.61 10.34 0.63
CA LEU A 220 23.53 10.72 1.71
C LEU A 220 24.32 9.57 2.33
N GLY A 221 24.01 8.33 1.92
CA GLY A 221 24.73 7.13 2.35
C GLY A 221 24.19 6.47 3.61
N PHE A 222 23.01 6.86 4.09
CA PHE A 222 22.33 6.18 5.20
C PHE A 222 22.04 4.72 4.87
N GLY A 223 21.56 4.44 3.65
CA GLY A 223 21.30 3.08 3.17
C GLY A 223 22.56 2.22 3.15
N ARG A 224 23.68 2.76 2.66
CA ARG A 224 24.97 2.05 2.66
C ARG A 224 25.42 1.70 4.07
N ASN A 225 25.36 2.65 5.00
CA ASN A 225 25.79 2.41 6.39
C ASN A 225 24.84 1.46 7.11
N ALA A 226 23.53 1.51 6.81
CA ALA A 226 22.58 0.53 7.31
C ALA A 226 22.86 -0.89 6.80
N LEU A 227 23.27 -1.08 5.55
CA LEU A 227 23.68 -2.37 5.01
C LEU A 227 24.94 -2.92 5.72
N VAL A 228 25.90 -2.05 6.02
CA VAL A 228 27.10 -2.45 6.79
C VAL A 228 26.71 -2.91 8.20
N ALA A 229 25.87 -2.16 8.88
CA ALA A 229 25.36 -2.51 10.21
C ALA A 229 24.56 -3.83 10.20
N ALA A 230 23.71 -4.02 9.21
CA ALA A 230 22.92 -5.24 9.05
C ALA A 230 23.77 -6.49 8.91
N ARG A 231 24.86 -6.46 8.13
CA ARG A 231 25.79 -7.59 7.95
C ARG A 231 26.46 -8.02 9.26
N ASN A 232 26.62 -7.09 10.21
CA ASN A 232 27.21 -7.32 11.52
C ASN A 232 26.16 -7.57 12.60
N SER A 233 24.89 -7.61 12.24
CA SER A 233 23.77 -7.88 13.13
C SER A 233 23.27 -9.32 12.98
N SER A 234 22.53 -9.79 13.98
CA SER A 234 21.86 -11.08 13.93
C SER A 234 20.51 -11.01 14.62
N VAL A 235 19.62 -11.93 14.25
CA VAL A 235 18.27 -12.05 14.80
C VAL A 235 17.99 -13.48 15.26
N ALA A 236 17.09 -13.61 16.21
CA ALA A 236 16.51 -14.89 16.61
C ALA A 236 15.13 -15.02 15.93
N LEU A 237 14.89 -16.16 15.29
CA LEU A 237 13.59 -16.54 14.77
C LEU A 237 12.70 -16.97 15.94
N LYS A 238 11.43 -16.58 15.90
CA LYS A 238 10.40 -16.96 16.88
C LYS A 238 9.60 -18.16 16.41
#